data_b35ef26a7d87ac40e6ab3de1010d036e
#
_entry.id   b35ef26a7d87ac40e6ab3de1010d036e
#
_cell.length_a   1.000
_cell.length_b   1.000
_cell.length_c   1.000
_cell.angle_alpha   90.00
_cell.angle_beta   90.00
_cell.angle_gamma   90.00
#
_symmetry.space_group_name_H-M   'P 1'
#
loop_
_entity.id
_entity.type
_entity.pdbx_description
1 polymer ?
#
loop_
_entity_poly.entity_id
_entity_poly.type
_entity_poly.pdbx_seq_one_letter_code
_entity_poly.pdbx_strand_id
1 'polypeptide(L)'
;FDPGILVDDGRVYLYAGQGPMMEKMAKSEYKRHFRDSSYFVELETDMLTMKQEPVRLLPNIMDSAGTGFENHEFFEANSIRKFDDKYYFIYSSVQSHELCWAVSDRPDGDFTYGGVLTSNGDVGPLGFTSTKSYAKPLGYEVKNYIGNNHGSVEKIKDRYYVFGHRHTARNMFSRQGYAEEIKFKNGKFEYAELTSCGLNDGPLMGVGEYEARIACHLYSKKGPTWSAHKLVQNKEHPAFMQDGLDREDNPNQYIQNMKDGAVAGFRYFDFESYEPDSISVKIRGKANGYFYIYDDADKKNILGKIAIVVNDKKNFCCVKDSLTVPKKNSALYFEYKGKGYLDFYSFELK
;
A
#
# COMPACT_ATOMS: atom_id res chain seq x y z
N PHE A 1 -0.73 20.83 8.23
CA PHE A 1 -0.98 19.80 7.23
C PHE A 1 -0.86 18.42 7.88
N ASP A 2 -1.78 17.48 7.59
CA ASP A 2 -1.84 16.10 8.09
C ASP A 2 -1.57 15.97 9.60
N PRO A 3 -2.43 16.50 10.47
CA PRO A 3 -2.15 16.52 11.90
C PRO A 3 -2.26 15.14 12.55
N GLY A 4 -1.30 14.84 13.43
CA GLY A 4 -1.34 13.73 14.37
C GLY A 4 -1.48 14.22 15.80
N ILE A 5 -2.26 13.54 16.61
CA ILE A 5 -2.46 13.85 18.03
C ILE A 5 -2.02 12.66 18.89
N LEU A 6 -1.35 12.97 20.00
CA LEU A 6 -1.09 12.02 21.07
C LEU A 6 -1.51 12.65 22.40
N VAL A 7 -2.28 11.91 23.18
CA VAL A 7 -2.53 12.23 24.59
C VAL A 7 -1.71 11.26 25.43
N ASP A 8 -0.81 11.80 26.23
CA ASP A 8 0.10 11.03 27.07
C ASP A 8 0.21 11.70 28.44
N ASP A 9 -0.09 10.97 29.49
CA ASP A 9 -0.07 11.43 30.89
C ASP A 9 -0.78 12.79 31.12
N GLY A 10 -1.97 12.92 30.51
CA GLY A 10 -2.79 14.15 30.61
C GLY A 10 -2.27 15.34 29.81
N ARG A 11 -1.19 15.17 29.03
CA ARG A 11 -0.65 16.18 28.12
C ARG A 11 -1.11 15.88 26.69
N VAL A 12 -1.36 16.94 25.94
CA VAL A 12 -1.85 16.85 24.55
C VAL A 12 -0.77 17.34 23.61
N TYR A 13 -0.35 16.48 22.70
CA TYR A 13 0.70 16.77 21.73
C TYR A 13 0.13 16.77 20.31
N LEU A 14 0.36 17.86 19.58
CA LEU A 14 0.00 18.01 18.18
C LEU A 14 1.27 17.95 17.32
N TYR A 15 1.21 17.14 16.28
CA TYR A 15 2.24 17.03 15.25
C TYR A 15 1.63 17.40 13.91
N ALA A 16 2.20 18.36 13.21
CA ALA A 16 1.68 18.80 11.92
C ALA A 16 2.81 19.40 11.06
N GLY A 17 2.64 19.38 9.76
CA GLY A 17 3.61 19.98 8.85
C GLY A 17 3.73 19.21 7.54
N GLN A 18 4.58 19.72 6.66
CA GLN A 18 4.89 19.13 5.36
C GLN A 18 6.32 19.49 4.97
N GLY A 19 7.09 18.52 4.52
CA GLY A 19 8.44 18.72 3.98
C GLY A 19 8.45 18.89 2.46
N PRO A 20 9.51 19.43 1.88
CA PRO A 20 9.68 19.52 0.44
C PRO A 20 10.11 18.17 -0.14
N MET A 21 9.50 17.73 -1.26
CA MET A 21 9.93 16.53 -1.99
C MET A 21 11.17 16.75 -2.88
N MET A 22 11.55 17.99 -3.14
CA MET A 22 12.69 18.33 -4.00
C MET A 22 13.23 19.73 -3.67
N GLU A 23 14.50 19.95 -3.93
CA GLU A 23 15.17 21.22 -3.64
C GLU A 23 14.47 22.45 -4.24
N LYS A 24 13.89 22.33 -5.44
CA LYS A 24 13.16 23.45 -6.06
C LYS A 24 11.98 23.88 -5.21
N MET A 25 11.26 22.95 -4.62
CA MET A 25 10.16 23.25 -3.69
C MET A 25 10.70 23.91 -2.42
N ALA A 26 11.76 23.37 -1.84
CA ALA A 26 12.40 23.95 -0.66
C ALA A 26 12.85 25.39 -0.86
N LYS A 27 13.33 25.74 -2.07
CA LYS A 27 13.80 27.07 -2.41
C LYS A 27 12.69 28.09 -2.72
N SER A 28 11.48 27.65 -3.10
CA SER A 28 10.42 28.54 -3.59
C SER A 28 9.26 28.75 -2.62
N GLU A 29 8.56 27.70 -2.24
CA GLU A 29 7.26 27.80 -1.57
C GLU A 29 7.30 27.39 -0.10
N TYR A 30 8.23 26.54 0.28
CA TYR A 30 8.25 25.86 1.57
C TYR A 30 8.93 26.67 2.69
N LYS A 31 9.57 27.80 2.37
CA LYS A 31 10.12 28.72 3.38
C LYS A 31 9.06 29.45 4.22
N ARG A 32 7.79 29.28 3.88
CA ARG A 32 6.70 30.00 4.55
C ARG A 32 5.79 29.00 5.28
N HIS A 33 5.42 29.33 6.52
CA HIS A 33 4.32 28.70 7.24
C HIS A 33 4.50 27.22 7.56
N PHE A 34 5.61 26.82 8.21
CA PHE A 34 5.80 25.44 8.71
C PHE A 34 5.66 24.36 7.62
N ARG A 35 6.21 24.62 6.42
CA ARG A 35 6.21 23.71 5.28
C ARG A 35 7.59 23.19 4.91
N ASP A 36 8.47 23.08 5.87
CA ASP A 36 9.84 22.58 5.70
C ASP A 36 10.13 21.36 6.56
N SER A 37 9.19 20.91 7.40
CA SER A 37 9.32 19.72 8.24
C SER A 37 7.99 19.33 8.90
N SER A 38 8.06 18.36 9.80
CA SER A 38 7.09 18.15 10.88
C SER A 38 7.40 19.09 12.04
N TYR A 39 6.34 19.59 12.69
CA TYR A 39 6.40 20.44 13.86
C TYR A 39 5.60 19.84 15.00
N PHE A 40 6.14 19.99 16.20
CA PHE A 40 5.52 19.62 17.47
C PHE A 40 5.00 20.84 18.20
N VAL A 41 3.83 20.71 18.82
CA VAL A 41 3.27 21.69 19.74
C VAL A 41 2.62 20.95 20.91
N GLU A 42 2.89 21.34 22.15
CA GLU A 42 2.05 20.96 23.27
C GLU A 42 0.86 21.92 23.36
N LEU A 43 -0.33 21.35 23.46
CA LEU A 43 -1.57 22.09 23.63
C LEU A 43 -2.01 22.09 25.10
N GLU A 44 -2.77 23.12 25.49
CA GLU A 44 -3.55 23.08 26.71
C GLU A 44 -4.65 22.01 26.62
N THR A 45 -5.24 21.68 27.73
CA THR A 45 -6.31 20.65 27.82
C THR A 45 -7.57 21.03 27.05
N ASP A 46 -7.71 22.27 26.63
CA ASP A 46 -8.76 22.73 25.72
C ASP A 46 -8.52 22.25 24.26
N MET A 47 -7.33 21.71 23.95
CA MET A 47 -6.87 21.24 22.65
C MET A 47 -6.85 22.33 21.56
N LEU A 48 -6.89 23.60 21.94
CA LEU A 48 -6.92 24.76 21.04
C LEU A 48 -5.79 25.73 21.29
N THR A 49 -5.37 25.88 22.55
CA THR A 49 -4.35 26.84 22.97
C THR A 49 -2.97 26.19 22.97
N MET A 50 -2.02 26.79 22.27
CA MET A 50 -0.63 26.34 22.28
C MET A 50 0.07 26.78 23.58
N LYS A 51 0.77 25.87 24.22
CA LYS A 51 1.61 26.17 25.41
C LYS A 51 2.96 26.76 25.05
N GLN A 52 3.41 26.56 23.81
CA GLN A 52 4.72 26.99 23.37
C GLN A 52 4.73 27.21 21.85
N GLU A 53 5.76 27.89 21.36
CA GLU A 53 6.02 27.99 19.93
C GLU A 53 6.30 26.60 19.32
N PRO A 54 5.90 26.36 18.05
CA PRO A 54 6.14 25.10 17.38
C PRO A 54 7.63 24.74 17.29
N VAL A 55 7.96 23.49 17.63
CA VAL A 55 9.32 22.94 17.55
C VAL A 55 9.46 22.08 16.31
N ARG A 56 10.45 22.36 15.47
CA ARG A 56 10.77 21.53 14.30
C ARG A 56 11.36 20.19 14.73
N LEU A 57 10.88 19.08 14.14
CA LEU A 57 11.22 17.73 14.61
C LEU A 57 12.20 16.99 13.71
N LEU A 58 11.93 16.94 12.41
CA LEU A 58 12.62 16.03 11.49
C LEU A 58 13.41 16.80 10.43
N PRO A 59 14.53 16.25 9.93
CA PRO A 59 15.24 16.82 8.82
C PRO A 59 14.46 16.67 7.52
N ASN A 60 14.68 17.59 6.59
CA ASN A 60 14.20 17.50 5.22
C ASN A 60 15.36 17.31 4.23
N ILE A 61 15.08 17.26 2.95
CA ILE A 61 16.07 17.06 1.88
C ILE A 61 17.20 18.11 1.83
N MET A 62 17.09 19.22 2.56
CA MET A 62 18.11 20.28 2.58
C MET A 62 19.11 20.14 3.72
N ASP A 63 18.75 19.37 4.75
CA ASP A 63 19.52 19.25 6.00
C ASP A 63 19.60 17.84 6.57
N SER A 64 19.24 16.82 5.78
CA SER A 64 19.29 15.41 6.19
C SER A 64 20.69 14.80 6.24
N ALA A 65 21.67 15.43 5.60
CA ALA A 65 23.02 14.85 5.47
C ALA A 65 23.65 14.54 6.83
N GLY A 66 24.03 13.27 7.06
CA GLY A 66 24.62 12.78 8.30
C GLY A 66 23.63 12.50 9.43
N THR A 67 22.33 12.57 9.17
CA THR A 67 21.27 12.36 10.19
C THR A 67 20.71 10.93 10.21
N GLY A 68 20.98 10.13 9.15
CA GLY A 68 20.40 8.80 8.96
C GLY A 68 19.03 8.82 8.24
N PHE A 69 18.47 9.99 7.96
CA PHE A 69 17.20 10.14 7.25
C PHE A 69 17.35 10.25 5.73
N GLU A 70 18.57 10.20 5.20
CA GLU A 70 18.86 10.38 3.78
C GLU A 70 18.09 9.40 2.90
N ASN A 71 17.44 9.91 1.85
CA ASN A 71 16.52 9.23 0.95
C ASN A 71 15.16 8.86 1.56
N HIS A 72 14.96 9.08 2.86
CA HIS A 72 13.75 8.80 3.61
C HIS A 72 13.32 10.01 4.45
N GLU A 73 13.69 11.21 4.02
CA GLU A 73 13.36 12.45 4.70
C GLU A 73 11.85 12.63 4.82
N PHE A 74 11.44 13.38 5.83
CA PHE A 74 10.04 13.66 6.08
C PHE A 74 9.40 14.42 4.90
N PHE A 75 8.26 13.94 4.44
CA PHE A 75 7.42 14.62 3.47
C PHE A 75 6.07 15.05 4.09
N GLU A 76 5.26 14.10 4.56
CA GLU A 76 3.92 14.37 5.11
C GLU A 76 3.44 13.23 6.02
N ALA A 77 2.15 13.26 6.42
CA ALA A 77 1.50 12.15 7.12
C ALA A 77 1.98 11.97 8.57
N ASN A 78 1.92 13.03 9.35
CA ASN A 78 2.34 12.98 10.75
C ASN A 78 1.46 12.03 11.56
N SER A 79 2.05 11.02 12.17
CA SER A 79 1.40 10.12 13.12
C SER A 79 2.36 9.72 14.22
N ILE A 80 1.88 9.69 15.45
CA ILE A 80 2.71 9.41 16.61
C ILE A 80 2.05 8.33 17.47
N ARG A 81 2.87 7.43 18.02
CA ARG A 81 2.45 6.41 18.99
C ARG A 81 3.47 6.29 20.09
N LYS A 82 3.02 5.85 21.26
CA LYS A 82 3.90 5.49 22.37
C LYS A 82 3.80 4.00 22.63
N PHE A 83 4.95 3.30 22.55
CA PHE A 83 5.09 1.90 22.90
C PHE A 83 6.31 1.74 23.80
N ASP A 84 6.17 1.00 24.88
CA ASP A 84 7.26 0.68 25.82
C ASP A 84 8.08 1.92 26.24
N ASP A 85 7.40 3.00 26.64
CA ASP A 85 7.97 4.29 27.04
C ASP A 85 8.76 5.06 25.99
N LYS A 86 8.71 4.64 24.71
CA LYS A 86 9.29 5.36 23.59
C LYS A 86 8.23 5.92 22.65
N TYR A 87 8.58 7.02 22.00
CA TYR A 87 7.72 7.70 21.01
C TYR A 87 8.13 7.29 19.62
N TYR A 88 7.17 6.76 18.86
CA TYR A 88 7.36 6.32 17.48
C TYR A 88 6.63 7.27 16.55
N PHE A 89 7.38 7.98 15.74
CA PHE A 89 6.87 8.91 14.74
C PHE A 89 6.78 8.19 13.39
N ILE A 90 5.56 8.05 12.88
CA ILE A 90 5.28 7.41 11.60
C ILE A 90 4.99 8.51 10.58
N TYR A 91 5.57 8.39 9.39
CA TYR A 91 5.44 9.42 8.37
C TYR A 91 5.61 8.85 6.95
N SER A 92 5.12 9.61 5.96
CA SER A 92 5.43 9.39 4.54
C SER A 92 6.70 10.13 4.18
N SER A 93 7.65 9.42 3.57
CA SER A 93 8.92 10.02 3.15
C SER A 93 8.81 10.73 1.80
N VAL A 94 9.87 11.40 1.39
CA VAL A 94 10.03 12.01 0.06
C VAL A 94 9.90 11.02 -1.10
N GLN A 95 9.99 9.70 -0.84
CA GLN A 95 9.68 8.64 -1.80
C GLN A 95 8.19 8.51 -2.06
N SER A 96 7.33 9.09 -1.22
CA SER A 96 5.87 9.17 -1.34
C SER A 96 5.10 7.84 -1.18
N HIS A 97 5.64 6.72 -1.62
CA HIS A 97 4.97 5.42 -1.61
C HIS A 97 5.16 4.60 -0.33
N GLU A 98 6.06 5.02 0.54
CA GLU A 98 6.43 4.30 1.76
C GLU A 98 5.97 5.02 3.02
N LEU A 99 5.75 4.25 4.08
CA LEU A 99 5.67 4.73 5.45
C LEU A 99 6.96 4.39 6.17
N CYS A 100 7.58 5.40 6.75
CA CYS A 100 8.79 5.28 7.57
C CYS A 100 8.45 5.49 9.05
N TRP A 101 9.39 5.12 9.92
CA TRP A 101 9.30 5.42 11.34
C TRP A 101 10.61 5.99 11.88
N ALA A 102 10.48 6.80 12.90
CA ALA A 102 11.56 7.30 13.71
C ALA A 102 11.20 7.12 15.19
N VAL A 103 12.20 7.05 16.07
CA VAL A 103 12.00 6.78 17.48
C VAL A 103 12.77 7.77 18.35
N SER A 104 12.17 8.15 19.49
CA SER A 104 12.77 8.99 20.51
C SER A 104 12.32 8.58 21.90
N ASP A 105 13.11 8.94 22.91
CA ASP A 105 12.74 8.84 24.32
C ASP A 105 11.87 10.02 24.80
N ARG A 106 11.66 11.02 23.93
CA ARG A 106 10.88 12.23 24.25
C ARG A 106 9.94 12.59 23.08
N PRO A 107 8.78 13.23 23.37
CA PRO A 107 7.77 13.53 22.34
C PRO A 107 8.15 14.68 21.41
N ASP A 108 9.03 15.57 21.84
CA ASP A 108 9.31 16.88 21.28
C ASP A 108 10.67 17.02 20.56
N GLY A 109 11.35 15.90 20.29
CA GLY A 109 12.64 15.95 19.59
C GLY A 109 13.47 14.68 19.68
N ASP A 110 14.72 14.77 19.19
CA ASP A 110 15.75 13.75 19.22
C ASP A 110 15.35 12.43 18.51
N PHE A 111 14.49 12.53 17.50
CA PHE A 111 14.07 11.37 16.72
C PHE A 111 15.20 10.81 15.86
N THR A 112 15.43 9.52 15.97
CA THR A 112 16.37 8.75 15.15
C THR A 112 15.60 7.92 14.11
N TYR A 113 16.05 7.91 12.88
CA TYR A 113 15.46 7.09 11.81
C TYR A 113 15.50 5.60 12.16
N GLY A 114 14.38 4.94 12.04
CA GLY A 114 14.22 3.53 12.39
C GLY A 114 14.11 2.59 11.19
N GLY A 115 13.60 3.06 10.06
CA GLY A 115 13.42 2.26 8.85
C GLY A 115 12.10 2.47 8.14
N VAL A 116 11.86 1.65 7.13
CA VAL A 116 10.60 1.58 6.38
C VAL A 116 9.67 0.56 7.02
N LEU A 117 8.43 0.97 7.32
CA LEU A 117 7.38 0.07 7.83
C LEU A 117 6.78 -0.78 6.70
N THR A 118 6.38 -0.12 5.64
CA THR A 118 5.72 -0.73 4.48
C THR A 118 5.73 0.22 3.30
N SER A 119 5.41 -0.30 2.13
CA SER A 119 5.29 0.47 0.88
C SER A 119 4.07 0.00 0.10
N ASN A 120 3.25 0.93 -0.42
CA ASN A 120 2.14 0.55 -1.30
C ASN A 120 2.60 0.01 -2.68
N GLY A 121 3.89 0.07 -2.96
CA GLY A 121 4.55 -0.59 -4.08
C GLY A 121 5.17 -1.94 -3.75
N ASP A 122 5.19 -2.32 -2.48
CA ASP A 122 5.82 -3.54 -1.93
C ASP A 122 7.28 -3.72 -2.40
N VAL A 123 8.08 -2.67 -2.24
CA VAL A 123 9.46 -2.61 -2.73
C VAL A 123 10.51 -3.20 -1.79
N GLY A 124 10.11 -3.55 -0.56
CA GLY A 124 11.00 -4.08 0.48
C GLY A 124 11.62 -3.01 1.39
N PRO A 125 12.38 -3.44 2.41
CA PRO A 125 12.86 -2.58 3.49
C PRO A 125 13.94 -1.57 3.08
N LEU A 126 14.61 -1.78 1.97
CA LEU A 126 15.62 -0.85 1.46
C LEU A 126 15.01 0.27 0.60
N GLY A 127 13.72 0.16 0.29
CA GLY A 127 13.06 1.09 -0.62
C GLY A 127 13.66 1.06 -2.03
N PHE A 128 13.38 2.08 -2.82
CA PHE A 128 14.10 2.37 -4.05
C PHE A 128 14.28 3.89 -4.20
N THR A 129 15.38 4.28 -4.82
CA THR A 129 15.80 5.70 -4.88
C THR A 129 15.46 6.40 -6.18
N SER A 130 14.72 5.76 -7.09
CA SER A 130 14.45 6.31 -8.42
C SER A 130 13.19 7.16 -8.44
N THR A 131 13.28 8.38 -7.98
CA THR A 131 12.23 9.41 -8.14
C THR A 131 12.32 10.17 -9.46
N LYS A 132 13.26 9.82 -10.33
CA LYS A 132 13.67 10.68 -11.46
C LYS A 132 12.60 10.92 -12.53
N SER A 133 11.49 10.21 -12.56
CA SER A 133 10.39 10.54 -13.47
C SER A 133 9.11 9.76 -13.15
N TYR A 134 8.10 10.44 -12.65
CA TYR A 134 6.70 9.94 -12.62
C TYR A 134 6.16 9.52 -14.01
N ALA A 135 6.89 9.80 -15.06
CA ALA A 135 6.49 9.53 -16.44
C ALA A 135 6.94 8.18 -17.00
N LYS A 136 7.70 7.38 -16.23
CA LYS A 136 8.20 6.07 -16.67
C LYS A 136 7.68 4.95 -15.78
N PRO A 137 7.47 3.73 -16.31
CA PRO A 137 7.24 2.54 -15.50
C PRO A 137 8.40 2.34 -14.51
N LEU A 138 8.08 1.78 -13.37
CA LEU A 138 9.03 1.49 -12.30
C LEU A 138 9.81 0.20 -12.57
N GLY A 139 10.83 -0.08 -11.79
CA GLY A 139 11.64 -1.28 -11.92
C GLY A 139 10.95 -2.55 -11.39
N TYR A 140 11.64 -3.69 -11.47
CA TYR A 140 11.11 -5.00 -11.04
C TYR A 140 10.94 -5.13 -9.53
N GLU A 141 11.60 -4.29 -8.76
CA GLU A 141 11.48 -4.21 -7.31
C GLU A 141 10.07 -3.80 -6.87
N VAL A 142 9.35 -3.04 -7.70
CA VAL A 142 7.98 -2.59 -7.43
C VAL A 142 6.98 -3.61 -7.96
N LYS A 143 5.99 -3.97 -7.16
CA LYS A 143 5.01 -5.03 -7.49
C LYS A 143 3.56 -4.54 -7.57
N ASN A 144 3.34 -3.26 -7.31
CA ASN A 144 2.04 -2.63 -7.46
C ASN A 144 2.21 -1.25 -8.10
N TYR A 145 1.13 -0.67 -8.66
CA TYR A 145 1.22 0.74 -9.02
C TYR A 145 1.15 1.60 -7.76
N ILE A 146 2.03 2.59 -7.68
CA ILE A 146 2.27 3.37 -6.47
C ILE A 146 1.76 4.81 -6.58
N GLY A 147 1.53 5.40 -5.44
CA GLY A 147 1.21 6.79 -5.24
C GLY A 147 1.60 7.21 -3.84
N ASN A 148 1.12 8.34 -3.35
CA ASN A 148 1.39 8.70 -1.96
C ASN A 148 0.78 7.66 -1.01
N ASN A 149 1.40 7.52 0.14
CA ASN A 149 0.97 6.65 1.23
C ASN A 149 0.81 7.48 2.50
N HIS A 150 -0.18 7.16 3.30
CA HIS A 150 -0.47 7.83 4.55
C HIS A 150 -1.05 6.79 5.52
N GLY A 151 -0.60 6.79 6.75
CA GLY A 151 -1.05 5.77 7.69
C GLY A 151 -0.40 5.85 9.06
N SER A 152 -0.47 4.77 9.78
CA SER A 152 0.02 4.66 11.15
C SER A 152 0.29 3.22 11.53
N VAL A 153 0.80 3.00 12.74
CA VAL A 153 0.90 1.70 13.38
C VAL A 153 -0.01 1.69 14.60
N GLU A 154 -0.66 0.56 14.87
CA GLU A 154 -1.46 0.36 16.08
C GLU A 154 -1.21 -1.02 16.67
N LYS A 155 -1.23 -1.10 18.01
CA LYS A 155 -1.20 -2.37 18.73
C LYS A 155 -2.62 -2.84 18.99
N ILE A 156 -2.99 -3.98 18.42
CA ILE A 156 -4.30 -4.60 18.61
C ILE A 156 -4.09 -5.91 19.36
N LYS A 157 -4.52 -5.96 20.62
CA LYS A 157 -4.23 -7.05 21.56
C LYS A 157 -2.71 -7.19 21.76
N ASP A 158 -2.13 -8.29 21.32
CA ASP A 158 -0.71 -8.66 21.43
C ASP A 158 0.07 -8.48 20.12
N ARG A 159 -0.57 -7.99 19.07
CA ARG A 159 -0.01 -7.81 17.72
C ARG A 159 0.06 -6.35 17.31
N TYR A 160 0.98 -6.05 16.41
CA TYR A 160 1.10 -4.73 15.79
C TYR A 160 0.64 -4.80 14.34
N TYR A 161 -0.05 -3.77 13.90
CA TYR A 161 -0.51 -3.62 12.53
C TYR A 161 -0.11 -2.26 11.99
N VAL A 162 0.43 -2.25 10.78
CA VAL A 162 0.60 -1.03 10.00
C VAL A 162 -0.63 -0.83 9.12
N PHE A 163 -1.17 0.38 9.14
CA PHE A 163 -2.26 0.80 8.28
C PHE A 163 -1.71 1.77 7.26
N GLY A 164 -2.15 1.65 6.03
CA GLY A 164 -1.80 2.57 4.95
C GLY A 164 -2.91 2.65 3.93
N HIS A 165 -2.66 3.34 2.82
CA HIS A 165 -3.59 3.37 1.72
C HIS A 165 -2.89 3.24 0.36
N ARG A 166 -3.67 2.87 -0.64
CA ARG A 166 -3.28 2.86 -2.05
C ARG A 166 -4.27 3.65 -2.89
N HIS A 167 -3.84 4.15 -4.03
CA HIS A 167 -4.71 4.86 -4.94
C HIS A 167 -5.63 3.89 -5.69
N THR A 168 -6.87 4.33 -5.93
CA THR A 168 -7.89 3.62 -6.70
C THR A 168 -8.51 4.54 -7.74
N ALA A 169 -9.47 4.05 -8.52
CA ALA A 169 -10.27 4.81 -9.47
C ALA A 169 -9.45 5.69 -10.45
N ARG A 170 -8.19 5.32 -10.72
CA ARG A 170 -7.28 6.02 -11.66
C ARG A 170 -7.05 7.49 -11.36
N ASN A 171 -7.17 7.90 -10.11
CA ASN A 171 -6.93 9.27 -9.70
C ASN A 171 -6.20 9.33 -8.35
N MET A 172 -5.78 10.53 -7.93
CA MET A 172 -5.03 10.76 -6.69
C MET A 172 -5.92 10.92 -5.45
N PHE A 173 -7.22 11.04 -5.61
CA PHE A 173 -8.16 11.39 -4.54
C PHE A 173 -8.92 10.17 -4.01
N SER A 174 -9.13 9.16 -4.86
CA SER A 174 -9.76 7.89 -4.45
C SER A 174 -8.72 6.96 -3.87
N ARG A 175 -9.01 6.42 -2.68
CA ARG A 175 -8.06 5.62 -1.92
C ARG A 175 -8.74 4.43 -1.27
N GLN A 176 -8.01 3.35 -1.15
CA GLN A 176 -8.40 2.15 -0.41
C GLN A 176 -7.40 1.93 0.72
N GLY A 177 -7.91 1.79 1.94
CA GLY A 177 -7.08 1.39 3.08
C GLY A 177 -6.58 -0.06 2.94
N TYR A 178 -5.41 -0.32 3.48
CA TYR A 178 -4.90 -1.66 3.75
C TYR A 178 -4.36 -1.74 5.17
N ALA A 179 -4.28 -2.94 5.69
CA ALA A 179 -3.64 -3.24 6.97
C ALA A 179 -2.74 -4.47 6.80
N GLU A 180 -1.58 -4.47 7.43
CA GLU A 180 -0.66 -5.60 7.46
C GLU A 180 -0.17 -5.83 8.89
N GLU A 181 -0.08 -7.09 9.30
CA GLU A 181 0.61 -7.41 10.53
C GLU A 181 2.09 -7.06 10.41
N ILE A 182 2.63 -6.37 11.41
CA ILE A 182 4.04 -5.96 11.44
C ILE A 182 4.71 -6.47 12.71
N LYS A 183 5.87 -7.08 12.58
CA LYS A 183 6.63 -7.55 13.73
C LYS A 183 7.30 -6.40 14.44
N PHE A 184 7.12 -6.38 15.77
CA PHE A 184 7.79 -5.44 16.67
C PHE A 184 8.60 -6.22 17.70
N LYS A 185 9.91 -6.02 17.70
CA LYS A 185 10.83 -6.73 18.59
C LYS A 185 11.97 -5.85 19.04
N ASN A 186 12.25 -5.85 20.33
CA ASN A 186 13.34 -5.06 20.93
C ASN A 186 13.27 -3.56 20.55
N GLY A 187 12.06 -2.98 20.55
CA GLY A 187 11.85 -1.58 20.22
C GLY A 187 12.01 -1.23 18.74
N LYS A 188 11.96 -2.22 17.84
CA LYS A 188 12.12 -2.03 16.38
C LYS A 188 11.01 -2.72 15.63
N PHE A 189 10.52 -2.03 14.59
CA PHE A 189 9.63 -2.62 13.58
C PHE A 189 10.46 -3.28 12.48
N GLU A 190 10.01 -4.45 12.02
CA GLU A 190 10.48 -5.06 10.78
C GLU A 190 9.61 -4.53 9.62
N TYR A 191 10.08 -4.68 8.38
CA TYR A 191 9.28 -4.32 7.21
C TYR A 191 8.08 -5.27 7.06
N ALA A 192 6.89 -4.71 6.84
CA ALA A 192 5.69 -5.47 6.48
C ALA A 192 5.50 -5.46 4.96
N GLU A 193 5.55 -6.63 4.35
CA GLU A 193 5.19 -6.79 2.95
C GLU A 193 3.67 -6.65 2.74
N LEU A 194 3.23 -6.24 1.55
CA LEU A 194 1.81 -6.24 1.23
C LEU A 194 1.29 -7.65 1.01
N THR A 195 0.19 -7.96 1.67
CA THR A 195 -0.51 -9.24 1.53
C THR A 195 -1.99 -9.03 1.20
N SER A 196 -2.70 -10.11 1.01
CA SER A 196 -4.17 -10.10 0.95
C SER A 196 -4.81 -10.47 2.28
N CYS A 197 -4.00 -10.70 3.32
CA CYS A 197 -4.46 -11.19 4.61
C CYS A 197 -5.11 -10.10 5.46
N GLY A 198 -4.62 -8.87 5.38
CA GLY A 198 -5.17 -7.75 6.15
C GLY A 198 -5.13 -8.01 7.65
N LEU A 199 -6.28 -7.92 8.32
CA LEU A 199 -6.45 -8.14 9.76
C LEU A 199 -6.74 -9.62 10.13
N ASN A 200 -6.61 -10.55 9.20
CA ASN A 200 -6.76 -11.97 9.49
C ASN A 200 -5.61 -12.47 10.38
N ASP A 201 -5.89 -13.54 11.08
CA ASP A 201 -4.91 -14.25 11.89
C ASP A 201 -4.09 -15.23 11.02
N GLY A 202 -3.19 -14.71 10.21
CA GLY A 202 -2.38 -15.50 9.28
C GLY A 202 -2.97 -15.61 7.86
N PRO A 203 -2.58 -16.63 7.09
CA PRO A 203 -3.03 -16.82 5.73
C PRO A 203 -4.54 -16.97 5.60
N LEU A 204 -5.09 -16.54 4.46
CA LEU A 204 -6.48 -16.78 4.10
C LEU A 204 -6.75 -18.29 3.96
N MET A 205 -7.97 -18.72 4.21
CA MET A 205 -8.34 -20.12 3.98
C MET A 205 -8.08 -20.48 2.51
N GLY A 206 -7.59 -21.69 2.25
CA GLY A 206 -7.36 -22.19 0.89
C GLY A 206 -8.64 -22.54 0.13
N VAL A 207 -9.83 -22.23 0.68
CA VAL A 207 -11.16 -22.42 0.08
C VAL A 207 -12.04 -21.22 0.36
N GLY A 208 -13.04 -20.96 -0.51
CA GLY A 208 -13.98 -19.86 -0.37
C GLY A 208 -13.89 -18.82 -1.48
N GLU A 209 -14.75 -17.80 -1.42
CA GLU A 209 -14.80 -16.71 -2.40
C GLU A 209 -13.99 -15.50 -1.90
N TYR A 210 -13.19 -14.94 -2.78
CA TYR A 210 -12.31 -13.78 -2.54
C TYR A 210 -12.52 -12.71 -3.60
N GLU A 211 -12.75 -11.49 -3.16
CA GLU A 211 -12.88 -10.34 -4.07
C GLU A 211 -11.53 -9.94 -4.65
N ALA A 212 -11.48 -9.64 -5.95
CA ALA A 212 -10.23 -9.25 -6.60
C ALA A 212 -9.63 -7.94 -6.05
N ARG A 213 -10.43 -7.12 -5.35
CA ARG A 213 -9.95 -5.90 -4.69
C ARG A 213 -8.92 -6.14 -3.59
N ILE A 214 -8.78 -7.35 -3.06
CA ILE A 214 -7.77 -7.66 -2.05
C ILE A 214 -6.39 -8.00 -2.65
N ALA A 215 -6.25 -7.93 -3.98
CA ALA A 215 -4.94 -8.14 -4.60
C ALA A 215 -3.89 -7.21 -3.99
N CYS A 216 -2.78 -7.77 -3.54
CA CYS A 216 -1.64 -7.02 -3.01
C CYS A 216 -0.68 -6.58 -4.11
N HIS A 217 -0.64 -7.29 -5.24
CA HIS A 217 0.15 -6.94 -6.41
C HIS A 217 -0.73 -6.70 -7.64
N LEU A 218 -0.45 -5.65 -8.40
CA LEU A 218 -1.19 -5.31 -9.60
C LEU A 218 -0.32 -4.56 -10.59
N TYR A 219 -0.05 -5.16 -11.75
CA TYR A 219 0.76 -4.54 -12.78
C TYR A 219 0.38 -4.99 -14.19
N SER A 220 0.78 -4.19 -15.17
CA SER A 220 0.60 -4.49 -16.61
C SER A 220 1.82 -5.23 -17.16
N LYS A 221 1.73 -5.69 -18.41
CA LYS A 221 2.88 -6.22 -19.18
C LYS A 221 4.08 -5.26 -19.23
N LYS A 222 3.84 -3.96 -19.09
CA LYS A 222 4.89 -2.92 -19.06
C LYS A 222 5.49 -2.72 -17.66
N GLY A 223 5.11 -3.56 -16.71
CA GLY A 223 5.50 -3.48 -15.31
C GLY A 223 4.61 -2.55 -14.49
N PRO A 224 4.95 -2.40 -13.20
CA PRO A 224 4.29 -1.46 -12.30
C PRO A 224 4.59 -0.01 -12.69
N THR A 225 3.78 0.92 -12.22
CA THR A 225 3.90 2.34 -12.52
C THR A 225 3.27 3.22 -11.43
N TRP A 226 3.46 4.51 -11.51
CA TRP A 226 2.78 5.48 -10.65
C TRP A 226 1.29 5.60 -11.01
N SER A 227 0.45 5.79 -9.99
CA SER A 227 -1.01 5.94 -10.15
C SER A 227 -1.38 7.10 -11.10
N ALA A 228 -0.60 8.16 -11.11
CA ALA A 228 -0.78 9.31 -12.01
C ALA A 228 -0.18 9.10 -13.40
N HIS A 229 0.49 7.97 -13.68
CA HIS A 229 1.14 7.75 -14.97
C HIS A 229 0.12 7.59 -16.10
N LYS A 230 0.48 8.08 -17.29
CA LYS A 230 -0.38 8.02 -18.49
C LYS A 230 -0.88 6.61 -18.84
N LEU A 231 -0.13 5.55 -18.54
CA LEU A 231 -0.57 4.15 -18.76
C LEU A 231 -1.81 3.81 -17.91
N VAL A 232 -1.91 4.33 -16.70
CA VAL A 232 -3.08 4.18 -15.83
C VAL A 232 -4.24 5.01 -16.38
N GLN A 233 -3.98 6.26 -16.74
CA GLN A 233 -5.00 7.18 -17.26
C GLN A 233 -5.57 6.70 -18.59
N ASN A 234 -4.75 6.18 -19.48
CA ASN A 234 -5.15 5.65 -20.79
C ASN A 234 -5.69 4.21 -20.72
N LYS A 235 -5.92 3.67 -19.53
CA LYS A 235 -6.42 2.30 -19.33
C LYS A 235 -5.54 1.22 -19.99
N GLU A 236 -4.25 1.43 -20.06
CA GLU A 236 -3.29 0.39 -20.47
C GLU A 236 -2.84 -0.46 -19.29
N HIS A 237 -2.80 0.12 -18.10
CA HIS A 237 -2.52 -0.54 -16.82
C HIS A 237 -3.85 -0.93 -16.16
N PRO A 238 -3.97 -2.13 -15.52
CA PRO A 238 -5.12 -2.46 -14.70
C PRO A 238 -5.23 -1.51 -13.50
N ALA A 239 -6.42 -1.35 -12.94
CA ALA A 239 -6.64 -0.50 -11.77
C ALA A 239 -7.77 -1.02 -10.89
N PHE A 240 -7.68 -0.77 -9.59
CA PHE A 240 -8.79 -0.99 -8.69
C PHE A 240 -9.88 0.05 -8.97
N MET A 241 -11.07 -0.44 -9.26
CA MET A 241 -12.25 0.37 -9.60
C MET A 241 -13.45 -0.07 -8.78
N GLN A 242 -14.48 0.73 -8.82
CA GLN A 242 -15.78 0.41 -8.24
C GLN A 242 -16.91 0.87 -9.14
N ASP A 243 -18.07 0.23 -9.03
CA ASP A 243 -19.30 0.69 -9.62
C ASP A 243 -19.98 1.67 -8.62
N GLY A 244 -20.55 2.77 -9.10
CA GLY A 244 -21.21 3.77 -8.28
C GLY A 244 -20.27 4.85 -7.73
N LEU A 245 -20.70 5.49 -6.65
CA LEU A 245 -19.96 6.60 -6.02
C LEU A 245 -18.75 6.09 -5.23
N ASP A 246 -17.73 6.92 -5.12
CA ASP A 246 -16.53 6.66 -4.34
C ASP A 246 -16.79 6.96 -2.85
N ARG A 247 -17.57 6.11 -2.21
CA ARG A 247 -17.91 6.21 -0.79
C ARG A 247 -18.45 4.89 -0.22
N GLU A 248 -18.92 4.95 1.02
CA GLU A 248 -19.17 3.87 1.97
C GLU A 248 -20.34 2.94 1.63
N ASP A 249 -21.07 3.15 0.58
CA ASP A 249 -22.27 2.37 0.21
C ASP A 249 -21.96 0.94 -0.27
N ASN A 250 -20.81 0.38 0.15
CA ASN A 250 -20.34 -0.96 -0.19
C ASN A 250 -20.40 -1.24 -1.71
N PRO A 251 -19.79 -0.37 -2.53
CA PRO A 251 -19.84 -0.54 -3.98
C PRO A 251 -19.10 -1.82 -4.38
N ASN A 252 -19.55 -2.45 -5.46
CA ASN A 252 -18.82 -3.53 -6.08
C ASN A 252 -17.44 -3.03 -6.52
N GLN A 253 -16.38 -3.54 -5.90
CA GLN A 253 -15.01 -3.23 -6.24
C GLN A 253 -14.38 -4.37 -7.02
N TYR A 254 -13.59 -4.04 -8.03
CA TYR A 254 -12.99 -5.00 -8.94
C TYR A 254 -11.68 -4.46 -9.53
N ILE A 255 -10.92 -5.33 -10.14
CA ILE A 255 -9.77 -4.93 -10.97
C ILE A 255 -10.25 -4.69 -12.39
N GLN A 256 -10.18 -3.45 -12.84
CA GLN A 256 -10.61 -3.07 -14.18
C GLN A 256 -9.49 -3.25 -15.20
N ASN A 257 -9.87 -3.75 -16.38
CA ASN A 257 -9.09 -3.64 -17.60
C ASN A 257 -7.76 -4.41 -17.57
N MET A 258 -7.82 -5.67 -17.12
CA MET A 258 -6.71 -6.59 -17.31
C MET A 258 -6.57 -6.93 -18.79
N LYS A 259 -5.49 -6.49 -19.41
CA LYS A 259 -5.09 -6.77 -20.81
C LYS A 259 -4.00 -7.83 -20.85
N ASP A 260 -3.58 -8.22 -22.04
CA ASP A 260 -2.49 -9.18 -22.26
C ASP A 260 -1.25 -8.88 -21.41
N GLY A 261 -0.84 -9.85 -20.58
CA GLY A 261 0.27 -9.76 -19.66
C GLY A 261 0.01 -8.95 -18.38
N ALA A 262 -1.25 -8.55 -18.12
CA ALA A 262 -1.62 -7.96 -16.81
C ALA A 262 -1.66 -9.04 -15.74
N VAL A 263 -1.19 -8.71 -14.55
CA VAL A 263 -1.08 -9.61 -13.40
C VAL A 263 -1.76 -9.02 -12.18
N ALA A 264 -2.53 -9.85 -11.47
CA ALA A 264 -3.06 -9.62 -10.14
C ALA A 264 -2.55 -10.70 -9.20
N GLY A 265 -1.90 -10.32 -8.10
CA GLY A 265 -1.32 -11.23 -7.12
C GLY A 265 -2.04 -11.14 -5.78
N PHE A 266 -2.28 -12.30 -5.19
CA PHE A 266 -2.93 -12.48 -3.90
C PHE A 266 -2.06 -13.36 -3.02
N ARG A 267 -1.86 -13.05 -1.73
CA ARG A 267 -1.04 -13.84 -0.81
C ARG A 267 -1.35 -13.49 0.65
N TYR A 268 -1.38 -14.47 1.55
CA TYR A 268 -1.11 -15.89 1.34
C TYR A 268 -2.39 -16.69 1.60
N PHE A 269 -2.44 -17.92 1.07
CA PHE A 269 -3.51 -18.89 1.32
C PHE A 269 -2.93 -20.11 2.01
N ASP A 270 -3.68 -20.68 2.95
CA ASP A 270 -3.35 -21.94 3.63
C ASP A 270 -3.77 -23.13 2.76
N PHE A 271 -2.87 -23.59 1.93
CA PHE A 271 -3.02 -24.85 1.19
C PHE A 271 -2.38 -26.05 1.89
N GLU A 272 -1.88 -25.84 3.11
CA GLU A 272 -1.47 -26.96 3.98
C GLU A 272 -2.69 -27.63 4.59
N SER A 273 -3.65 -26.83 5.06
CA SER A 273 -4.91 -27.30 5.67
C SER A 273 -6.05 -27.47 4.66
N TYR A 274 -5.99 -26.85 3.49
CA TYR A 274 -7.05 -26.85 2.48
C TYR A 274 -6.48 -27.24 1.11
N GLU A 275 -7.13 -28.18 0.43
CA GLU A 275 -6.72 -28.69 -0.90
C GLU A 275 -7.84 -28.47 -1.94
N PRO A 276 -8.04 -27.23 -2.42
CA PRO A 276 -9.01 -27.00 -3.50
C PRO A 276 -8.55 -27.68 -4.79
N ASP A 277 -9.48 -28.30 -5.51
CA ASP A 277 -9.22 -28.95 -6.80
C ASP A 277 -9.73 -28.13 -7.99
N SER A 278 -10.48 -27.09 -7.73
CA SER A 278 -11.08 -26.24 -8.75
C SER A 278 -11.13 -24.77 -8.34
N ILE A 279 -11.19 -23.92 -9.34
CA ILE A 279 -11.29 -22.48 -9.19
C ILE A 279 -12.30 -21.91 -10.17
N SER A 280 -13.13 -20.98 -9.71
CA SER A 280 -13.95 -20.17 -10.58
C SER A 280 -13.54 -18.69 -10.49
N VAL A 281 -13.60 -17.96 -11.59
CA VAL A 281 -13.35 -16.53 -11.67
C VAL A 281 -14.59 -15.80 -12.16
N LYS A 282 -14.94 -14.69 -11.51
CA LYS A 282 -16.07 -13.83 -11.87
C LYS A 282 -15.55 -12.62 -12.62
N ILE A 283 -15.88 -12.53 -13.88
CA ILE A 283 -15.31 -11.57 -14.84
C ILE A 283 -16.38 -10.97 -15.74
N ARG A 284 -16.07 -9.80 -16.33
CA ARG A 284 -16.81 -9.21 -17.44
C ARG A 284 -15.84 -8.58 -18.44
N GLY A 285 -16.29 -8.29 -19.66
CA GLY A 285 -15.45 -7.58 -20.62
C GLY A 285 -15.62 -8.00 -22.06
N LYS A 286 -14.57 -7.82 -22.86
CA LYS A 286 -14.44 -8.34 -24.22
C LYS A 286 -13.06 -8.98 -24.34
N ALA A 287 -12.97 -10.27 -24.02
CA ALA A 287 -11.73 -10.98 -23.90
C ALA A 287 -11.82 -12.38 -24.53
N ASN A 288 -10.71 -12.82 -25.13
CA ASN A 288 -10.50 -14.17 -25.61
C ASN A 288 -9.05 -14.57 -25.35
N GLY A 289 -8.83 -15.54 -24.46
CA GLY A 289 -7.51 -15.96 -24.02
C GLY A 289 -7.57 -16.86 -22.81
N TYR A 290 -6.64 -16.70 -21.89
CA TYR A 290 -6.50 -17.53 -20.70
C TYR A 290 -6.10 -16.69 -19.48
N PHE A 291 -6.59 -17.07 -18.31
CA PHE A 291 -5.90 -16.81 -17.05
C PHE A 291 -4.94 -17.96 -16.77
N TYR A 292 -3.66 -17.62 -16.60
CA TYR A 292 -2.68 -18.51 -16.00
C TYR A 292 -2.58 -18.17 -14.53
N ILE A 293 -2.57 -19.19 -13.69
CA ILE A 293 -2.49 -19.06 -12.23
C ILE A 293 -1.16 -19.67 -11.78
N TYR A 294 -0.39 -18.90 -11.01
CA TYR A 294 0.94 -19.29 -10.53
C TYR A 294 1.01 -19.21 -9.01
N ASP A 295 1.95 -19.94 -8.39
CA ASP A 295 2.17 -19.95 -6.95
C ASP A 295 3.04 -18.78 -6.44
N ASP A 296 3.67 -18.03 -7.31
CA ASP A 296 4.49 -16.88 -6.97
C ASP A 296 4.57 -15.83 -8.10
N ALA A 297 5.22 -14.69 -7.78
CA ALA A 297 5.44 -13.60 -8.72
C ALA A 297 6.43 -13.95 -9.85
N ASP A 298 7.30 -14.92 -9.66
CA ASP A 298 8.29 -15.39 -10.64
C ASP A 298 7.64 -16.21 -11.76
N LYS A 299 6.41 -16.67 -11.55
CA LYS A 299 5.59 -17.37 -12.54
C LYS A 299 6.24 -18.65 -13.08
N LYS A 300 6.93 -19.40 -12.21
CA LYS A 300 7.61 -20.63 -12.59
C LYS A 300 6.68 -21.84 -12.56
N ASN A 301 5.80 -21.92 -11.56
CA ASN A 301 4.91 -23.05 -11.36
C ASN A 301 3.47 -22.67 -11.70
N ILE A 302 2.90 -23.31 -12.70
CA ILE A 302 1.51 -23.13 -13.10
C ILE A 302 0.64 -24.04 -12.24
N LEU A 303 -0.29 -23.44 -11.49
CA LEU A 303 -1.29 -24.13 -10.66
C LEU A 303 -2.58 -24.41 -11.43
N GLY A 304 -2.90 -23.57 -12.42
CA GLY A 304 -4.11 -23.70 -13.23
C GLY A 304 -4.10 -22.83 -14.48
N LYS A 305 -5.03 -23.13 -15.39
CA LYS A 305 -5.19 -22.40 -16.64
C LYS A 305 -6.67 -22.37 -17.00
N ILE A 306 -7.30 -21.21 -16.89
CA ILE A 306 -8.71 -21.01 -17.16
C ILE A 306 -8.89 -20.43 -18.56
N ALA A 307 -9.67 -21.08 -19.42
CA ALA A 307 -10.03 -20.55 -20.73
C ALA A 307 -11.04 -19.39 -20.56
N ILE A 308 -10.74 -18.23 -21.11
CA ILE A 308 -11.54 -17.02 -21.03
C ILE A 308 -12.12 -16.69 -22.40
N VAL A 309 -13.45 -16.77 -22.52
CA VAL A 309 -14.19 -16.25 -23.65
C VAL A 309 -15.37 -15.44 -23.09
N VAL A 310 -15.26 -14.12 -23.11
CA VAL A 310 -16.30 -13.24 -22.60
C VAL A 310 -16.55 -12.09 -23.57
N ASN A 311 -17.83 -11.74 -23.76
CA ASN A 311 -18.25 -10.62 -24.60
C ASN A 311 -19.43 -9.85 -23.96
N ASP A 312 -19.44 -9.73 -22.64
CA ASP A 312 -20.38 -8.89 -21.91
C ASP A 312 -19.59 -7.89 -21.07
N LYS A 313 -19.79 -6.61 -21.35
CA LYS A 313 -19.12 -5.50 -20.65
C LYS A 313 -19.91 -5.00 -19.44
N LYS A 314 -21.15 -5.45 -19.27
CA LYS A 314 -22.06 -4.98 -18.22
C LYS A 314 -22.19 -5.98 -17.09
N ASN A 315 -22.44 -7.24 -17.44
CA ASN A 315 -22.73 -8.27 -16.46
C ASN A 315 -21.51 -9.16 -16.25
N PHE A 316 -21.24 -9.49 -14.98
CA PHE A 316 -20.24 -10.46 -14.61
C PHE A 316 -20.75 -11.89 -14.86
N CYS A 317 -19.89 -12.73 -15.39
CA CYS A 317 -20.11 -14.16 -15.53
C CYS A 317 -19.01 -14.95 -14.82
N CYS A 318 -19.29 -16.20 -14.45
CA CYS A 318 -18.33 -17.10 -13.84
C CYS A 318 -17.76 -18.07 -14.89
N VAL A 319 -16.46 -18.26 -14.84
CA VAL A 319 -15.74 -19.28 -15.64
C VAL A 319 -14.93 -20.10 -14.67
N LYS A 320 -14.93 -21.42 -14.80
CA LYS A 320 -14.27 -22.36 -13.89
C LYS A 320 -13.34 -23.31 -14.63
N ASP A 321 -12.32 -23.79 -13.92
CA ASP A 321 -11.43 -24.86 -14.36
C ASP A 321 -10.81 -25.56 -13.15
N SER A 322 -10.03 -26.61 -13.40
CA SER A 322 -9.26 -27.31 -12.36
C SER A 322 -8.11 -26.45 -11.81
N LEU A 323 -7.75 -26.70 -10.58
CA LEU A 323 -6.63 -26.09 -9.89
C LEU A 323 -5.82 -27.17 -9.17
N THR A 324 -4.51 -27.06 -9.18
CA THR A 324 -3.62 -27.92 -8.40
C THR A 324 -2.73 -27.04 -7.54
N VAL A 325 -2.89 -27.12 -6.23
CA VAL A 325 -2.16 -26.28 -5.28
C VAL A 325 -1.04 -27.05 -4.57
N PRO A 326 0.06 -26.41 -4.16
CA PRO A 326 1.08 -27.05 -3.35
C PRO A 326 0.58 -27.21 -1.90
N LYS A 327 0.99 -28.28 -1.21
CA LYS A 327 0.69 -28.50 0.22
C LYS A 327 1.56 -27.60 1.11
N LYS A 328 1.33 -26.29 1.05
CA LYS A 328 2.02 -25.28 1.87
C LYS A 328 1.26 -23.95 1.75
N ASN A 329 1.55 -23.01 2.63
CA ASN A 329 1.13 -21.64 2.42
C ASN A 329 1.68 -21.09 1.11
N SER A 330 0.83 -20.55 0.27
CA SER A 330 1.22 -20.12 -1.08
C SER A 330 0.43 -18.91 -1.55
N ALA A 331 0.93 -18.27 -2.60
CA ALA A 331 0.25 -17.17 -3.28
C ALA A 331 -0.54 -17.67 -4.50
N LEU A 332 -1.40 -16.80 -5.04
CA LEU A 332 -2.06 -16.98 -6.32
C LEU A 332 -1.82 -15.74 -7.19
N TYR A 333 -1.15 -15.91 -8.32
CA TYR A 333 -0.90 -14.86 -9.29
C TYR A 333 -1.65 -15.15 -10.59
N PHE A 334 -2.62 -14.30 -10.92
CA PHE A 334 -3.44 -14.41 -12.11
C PHE A 334 -2.85 -13.54 -13.22
N GLU A 335 -2.34 -14.15 -14.28
CA GLU A 335 -1.88 -13.45 -15.48
C GLU A 335 -2.85 -13.67 -16.63
N TYR A 336 -3.42 -12.60 -17.16
CA TYR A 336 -4.24 -12.69 -18.38
C TYR A 336 -3.35 -12.69 -19.62
N LYS A 337 -3.49 -13.70 -20.47
CA LYS A 337 -2.85 -13.79 -21.79
C LYS A 337 -3.90 -13.96 -22.86
N GLY A 338 -4.02 -12.98 -23.77
CA GLY A 338 -5.00 -13.04 -24.82
C GLY A 338 -5.34 -11.70 -25.46
N LYS A 339 -6.41 -11.70 -26.24
CA LYS A 339 -6.92 -10.50 -26.93
C LYS A 339 -8.00 -9.81 -26.10
N GLY A 340 -8.09 -8.48 -26.23
CA GLY A 340 -9.09 -7.68 -25.58
C GLY A 340 -8.74 -7.33 -24.13
N TYR A 341 -9.76 -7.25 -23.27
CA TYR A 341 -9.62 -6.90 -21.86
C TYR A 341 -10.75 -7.51 -21.04
N LEU A 342 -10.49 -7.70 -19.77
CA LEU A 342 -11.51 -8.10 -18.79
C LEU A 342 -11.40 -7.29 -17.50
N ASP A 343 -12.54 -7.16 -16.81
CA ASP A 343 -12.64 -6.73 -15.42
C ASP A 343 -12.75 -7.98 -14.57
N PHE A 344 -11.98 -8.05 -13.48
CA PHE A 344 -11.88 -9.18 -12.57
C PHE A 344 -12.50 -8.82 -11.22
N TYR A 345 -13.61 -9.46 -10.87
CA TYR A 345 -14.40 -9.15 -9.67
C TYR A 345 -14.03 -10.01 -8.48
N SER A 346 -14.05 -11.34 -8.64
CA SER A 346 -13.75 -12.31 -7.59
C SER A 346 -13.26 -13.62 -8.15
N PHE A 347 -12.73 -14.45 -7.28
CA PHE A 347 -12.47 -15.87 -7.55
C PHE A 347 -12.92 -16.71 -6.36
N GLU A 348 -13.26 -17.97 -6.62
CA GLU A 348 -13.71 -18.94 -5.63
C GLU A 348 -12.88 -20.21 -5.75
N LEU A 349 -12.32 -20.65 -4.62
CA LEU A 349 -11.56 -21.88 -4.46
C LEU A 349 -12.47 -22.96 -3.87
N LYS A 350 -12.55 -24.13 -4.51
CA LYS A 350 -13.39 -25.26 -4.10
C LYS A 350 -12.61 -26.55 -4.00
#